data_dec2a5d8a1e971bb5ffd623dd8f237cc
#
_entry.id   dec2a5d8a1e971bb5ffd623dd8f237cc
#
_cell.length_a   1.000
_cell.length_b   1.000
_cell.length_c   1.000
_cell.angle_alpha   90.00
_cell.angle_beta   90.00
_cell.angle_gamma   90.00
#
_symmetry.space_group_name_H-M   'P 1'
#
loop_
_entity.id
_entity.type
_entity.pdbx_description
1 polymer ?
#
loop_
_entity_poly.entity_id
_entity_poly.type
_entity_poly.pdbx_seq_one_letter_code
_entity_poly.pdbx_strand_id
1 'polypeptide(L)'
;MKYIFCIVYLLLVIHSVNAQQHEYDSLSHDSLKITILKNVDSNIVQDSRVNELMLKHVLVNVAKKSKIKGYRVQIHFGTQKAEANEIKSKFLTLYDDVPAYLDYQQPYFKIRVGDFRTRLEAYKFHQEIAEEFSGSFIVADEIEMPKTE
;
A
#
# COMPACT_ATOMS: atom_id res chain seq x y z
N MET A 1 3.43 -38.29 36.56
CA MET A 1 3.59 -38.73 35.16
C MET A 1 2.68 -38.00 34.16
N LYS A 2 1.45 -37.59 34.52
CA LYS A 2 0.54 -36.90 33.57
C LYS A 2 1.03 -35.51 33.06
N TYR A 3 1.74 -34.76 33.89
CA TYR A 3 2.23 -33.41 33.50
C TYR A 3 3.46 -33.45 32.56
N ILE A 4 4.23 -34.53 32.57
CA ILE A 4 5.38 -34.66 31.68
C ILE A 4 4.92 -34.84 30.22
N PHE A 5 3.86 -35.60 30.01
CA PHE A 5 3.26 -35.76 28.68
C PHE A 5 2.67 -34.44 28.10
N CYS A 6 2.07 -33.59 28.93
CA CYS A 6 1.58 -32.30 28.51
C CYS A 6 2.71 -31.34 28.11
N ILE A 7 3.83 -31.34 28.83
CA ILE A 7 5.00 -30.50 28.52
C ILE A 7 5.67 -30.95 27.23
N VAL A 8 5.80 -32.24 26.99
CA VAL A 8 6.39 -32.81 25.77
C VAL A 8 5.48 -32.51 24.56
N TYR A 9 4.16 -32.62 24.72
CA TYR A 9 3.21 -32.26 23.67
C TYR A 9 3.22 -30.77 23.34
N LEU A 10 3.33 -29.90 24.36
CA LEU A 10 3.45 -28.45 24.17
C LEU A 10 4.74 -28.06 23.42
N LEU A 11 5.86 -28.71 23.73
CA LEU A 11 7.14 -28.49 23.04
C LEU A 11 7.13 -28.98 21.58
N LEU A 12 6.41 -30.06 21.28
CA LEU A 12 6.23 -30.57 19.91
C LEU A 12 5.38 -29.62 19.05
N VAL A 13 4.35 -29.00 19.63
CA VAL A 13 3.50 -28.01 18.92
C VAL A 13 4.26 -26.73 18.59
N ILE A 14 5.17 -26.29 19.47
CA ILE A 14 6.00 -25.08 19.24
C ILE A 14 7.01 -25.31 18.10
N HIS A 15 7.51 -26.51 17.89
CA HIS A 15 8.45 -26.83 16.81
C HIS A 15 7.78 -26.88 15.42
N SER A 16 6.48 -27.14 15.33
CA SER A 16 5.75 -27.19 14.05
C SER A 16 5.36 -25.82 13.50
N VAL A 17 5.39 -24.76 14.31
CA VAL A 17 5.01 -23.40 13.89
C VAL A 17 6.16 -22.64 13.21
N ASN A 18 7.42 -23.02 13.44
CA ASN A 18 8.58 -22.33 12.88
C ASN A 18 9.02 -22.80 11.47
N ALA A 19 8.36 -23.82 10.89
CA ALA A 19 8.78 -24.39 9.61
C ALA A 19 8.12 -23.78 8.37
N GLN A 20 7.16 -22.86 8.52
CA GLN A 20 6.39 -22.33 7.37
C GLN A 20 6.73 -20.90 6.94
N GLN A 21 7.69 -20.22 7.56
CA GLN A 21 7.99 -18.83 7.24
C GLN A 21 9.15 -18.60 6.26
N HIS A 22 9.85 -19.63 5.80
CA HIS A 22 11.03 -19.45 4.95
C HIS A 22 10.81 -19.70 3.45
N GLU A 23 9.63 -20.12 3.02
CA GLU A 23 9.38 -20.48 1.60
C GLU A 23 8.60 -19.43 0.79
N TYR A 24 8.16 -18.33 1.41
CA TYR A 24 7.32 -17.34 0.74
C TYR A 24 8.08 -16.24 -0.01
N ASP A 25 9.35 -15.99 0.31
CA ASP A 25 10.11 -14.87 -0.29
C ASP A 25 10.88 -15.23 -1.57
N SER A 26 11.09 -16.52 -1.87
CA SER A 26 11.88 -16.92 -3.04
C SER A 26 11.05 -17.16 -4.31
N LEU A 27 9.74 -17.46 -4.18
CA LEU A 27 8.86 -17.79 -5.32
C LEU A 27 8.32 -16.58 -6.07
N SER A 28 8.23 -15.42 -5.45
CA SER A 28 7.69 -14.21 -6.11
C SER A 28 8.69 -13.55 -7.06
N HIS A 29 9.99 -13.63 -6.77
CA HIS A 29 11.01 -12.98 -7.60
C HIS A 29 11.31 -13.73 -8.90
N ASP A 30 11.35 -15.06 -8.84
CA ASP A 30 11.66 -15.89 -10.01
C ASP A 30 10.45 -16.01 -10.97
N SER A 31 9.22 -16.04 -10.45
CA SER A 31 8.01 -16.09 -11.26
C SER A 31 7.79 -14.81 -12.07
N LEU A 32 8.04 -13.63 -11.51
CA LEU A 32 8.00 -12.36 -12.23
C LEU A 32 9.08 -12.27 -13.29
N LYS A 33 10.28 -12.76 -12.99
CA LYS A 33 11.40 -12.80 -13.93
C LYS A 33 11.12 -13.68 -15.15
N ILE A 34 10.53 -14.85 -14.94
CA ILE A 34 10.17 -15.81 -15.98
C ILE A 34 9.02 -15.27 -16.85
N THR A 35 8.00 -14.61 -16.26
CA THR A 35 6.85 -14.08 -17.00
C THR A 35 7.24 -12.90 -17.89
N ILE A 36 8.12 -12.02 -17.42
CA ILE A 36 8.61 -10.88 -18.21
C ILE A 36 9.48 -11.37 -19.40
N LEU A 37 10.28 -12.42 -19.19
CA LEU A 37 11.14 -12.96 -20.25
C LEU A 37 10.37 -13.79 -21.30
N LYS A 38 9.21 -14.35 -20.96
CA LYS A 38 8.43 -15.26 -21.82
C LYS A 38 7.56 -14.51 -22.84
N ASN A 39 7.28 -13.24 -22.63
CA ASN A 39 6.43 -12.42 -23.52
C ASN A 39 7.23 -11.62 -24.57
N VAL A 40 8.53 -11.87 -24.71
CA VAL A 40 9.36 -11.26 -25.76
C VAL A 40 9.67 -12.31 -26.82
N ASP A 41 8.61 -12.84 -27.45
CA ASP A 41 8.72 -13.57 -28.73
C ASP A 41 8.77 -12.53 -29.86
N SER A 42 9.86 -11.81 -29.95
CA SER A 42 10.14 -10.99 -31.11
C SER A 42 11.47 -11.43 -31.73
N ASN A 43 11.48 -11.60 -33.05
CA ASN A 43 12.67 -11.85 -33.90
C ASN A 43 13.73 -10.72 -33.82
N ILE A 44 13.78 -10.01 -32.70
CA ILE A 44 14.72 -8.91 -32.47
C ILE A 44 15.89 -9.50 -31.69
N VAL A 45 17.05 -9.57 -32.36
CA VAL A 45 18.33 -9.88 -31.70
C VAL A 45 18.71 -8.66 -30.85
N GLN A 46 18.35 -8.71 -29.56
CA GLN A 46 18.70 -7.66 -28.60
C GLN A 46 20.05 -7.98 -27.93
N ASP A 47 20.86 -6.94 -27.70
CA ASP A 47 22.04 -7.04 -26.86
C ASP A 47 21.62 -7.45 -25.43
N SER A 48 22.32 -8.43 -24.84
CA SER A 48 22.04 -8.92 -23.49
C SER A 48 22.01 -7.80 -22.42
N ARG A 49 22.76 -6.73 -22.64
CA ARG A 49 22.79 -5.53 -21.78
C ARG A 49 21.44 -4.80 -21.74
N VAL A 50 20.68 -4.83 -22.85
CA VAL A 50 19.35 -4.18 -22.92
C VAL A 50 18.38 -4.89 -21.99
N ASN A 51 18.39 -6.22 -21.96
CA ASN A 51 17.53 -7.00 -21.07
C ASN A 51 17.84 -6.72 -19.58
N GLU A 52 19.13 -6.61 -19.23
CA GLU A 52 19.56 -6.28 -17.88
C GLU A 52 19.10 -4.86 -17.48
N LEU A 53 19.25 -3.88 -18.38
CA LEU A 53 18.81 -2.51 -18.17
C LEU A 53 17.28 -2.41 -18.02
N MET A 54 16.53 -3.14 -18.86
CA MET A 54 15.05 -3.19 -18.76
C MET A 54 14.60 -3.79 -17.44
N LEU A 55 15.19 -4.92 -17.02
CA LEU A 55 14.92 -5.53 -15.72
C LEU A 55 15.21 -4.57 -14.57
N LYS A 56 16.38 -3.91 -14.59
CA LYS A 56 16.75 -2.93 -13.58
C LYS A 56 15.79 -1.76 -13.54
N HIS A 57 15.34 -1.27 -14.70
CA HIS A 57 14.38 -0.17 -14.82
C HIS A 57 12.99 -0.58 -14.25
N VAL A 58 12.51 -1.78 -14.59
CA VAL A 58 11.27 -2.32 -14.05
C VAL A 58 11.35 -2.48 -12.53
N LEU A 59 12.43 -3.07 -12.00
CA LEU A 59 12.63 -3.25 -10.56
C LEU A 59 12.69 -1.91 -9.82
N VAL A 60 13.36 -0.91 -10.38
CA VAL A 60 13.42 0.44 -9.80
C VAL A 60 12.04 1.12 -9.81
N ASN A 61 11.25 0.94 -10.87
CA ASN A 61 9.91 1.52 -10.97
C ASN A 61 8.90 0.83 -10.04
N VAL A 62 9.01 -0.49 -9.88
CA VAL A 62 8.20 -1.25 -8.91
C VAL A 62 8.59 -0.89 -7.47
N ALA A 63 9.88 -0.71 -7.19
CA ALA A 63 10.36 -0.32 -5.87
C ALA A 63 10.06 1.16 -5.54
N LYS A 64 10.10 2.04 -6.52
CA LYS A 64 9.56 3.40 -6.40
C LYS A 64 8.06 3.28 -6.61
N LYS A 65 7.25 3.10 -5.55
CA LYS A 65 5.79 3.25 -5.65
C LYS A 65 5.50 4.44 -6.57
N SER A 66 5.02 4.17 -7.78
CA SER A 66 4.87 5.19 -8.83
C SER A 66 3.78 6.15 -8.40
N LYS A 67 4.20 7.32 -7.91
CA LYS A 67 3.28 8.41 -7.61
C LYS A 67 2.80 9.02 -8.92
N ILE A 68 1.52 9.17 -9.06
CA ILE A 68 0.86 9.83 -10.19
C ILE A 68 0.07 11.05 -9.71
N LYS A 69 -0.16 12.00 -10.60
CA LYS A 69 -1.06 13.11 -10.30
C LYS A 69 -2.49 12.60 -10.19
N GLY A 70 -3.17 12.99 -9.11
CA GLY A 70 -4.54 12.61 -8.82
C GLY A 70 -5.19 13.57 -7.83
N TYR A 71 -6.16 13.05 -7.09
CA TYR A 71 -6.94 13.82 -6.13
C TYR A 71 -7.11 13.05 -4.83
N ARG A 72 -7.12 13.79 -3.73
CA ARG A 72 -7.45 13.29 -2.38
C ARG A 72 -8.52 14.18 -1.76
N VAL A 73 -9.22 13.67 -0.77
CA VAL A 73 -10.11 14.49 0.06
C VAL A 73 -9.37 14.85 1.34
N GLN A 74 -9.23 16.15 1.62
CA GLN A 74 -8.66 16.62 2.88
C GLN A 74 -9.78 16.76 3.90
N ILE A 75 -9.68 16.01 5.01
CA ILE A 75 -10.69 15.95 6.07
C ILE A 75 -10.29 16.71 7.33
N HIS A 76 -9.02 17.07 7.48
CA HIS A 76 -8.53 17.82 8.63
C HIS A 76 -7.36 18.73 8.27
N PHE A 77 -7.32 19.88 8.97
CA PHE A 77 -6.22 20.84 8.94
C PHE A 77 -6.12 21.52 10.31
N GLY A 78 -5.04 21.29 11.04
CA GLY A 78 -4.86 21.84 12.38
C GLY A 78 -3.42 21.79 12.85
N THR A 79 -3.13 22.41 14.00
CA THR A 79 -1.77 22.46 14.58
C THR A 79 -1.50 21.36 15.60
N GLN A 80 -2.54 20.66 16.05
CA GLN A 80 -2.45 19.65 17.10
C GLN A 80 -2.35 18.24 16.50
N LYS A 81 -1.22 17.57 16.76
CA LYS A 81 -1.01 16.19 16.30
C LYS A 81 -1.98 15.18 16.92
N ALA A 82 -2.37 15.41 18.19
CA ALA A 82 -3.28 14.52 18.90
C ALA A 82 -4.65 14.49 18.23
N GLU A 83 -5.22 15.67 17.94
CA GLU A 83 -6.49 15.84 17.23
C GLU A 83 -6.45 15.22 15.83
N ALA A 84 -5.35 15.44 15.09
CA ALA A 84 -5.17 14.84 13.77
C ALA A 84 -5.18 13.31 13.84
N ASN A 85 -4.50 12.71 14.83
CA ASN A 85 -4.51 11.25 15.00
C ASN A 85 -5.90 10.71 15.39
N GLU A 86 -6.66 11.42 16.21
CA GLU A 86 -8.01 11.05 16.60
C GLU A 86 -8.94 11.03 15.37
N ILE A 87 -8.91 12.10 14.56
CA ILE A 87 -9.70 12.19 13.34
C ILE A 87 -9.30 11.09 12.33
N LYS A 88 -7.99 10.81 12.20
CA LYS A 88 -7.52 9.72 11.36
C LYS A 88 -8.04 8.36 11.85
N SER A 89 -8.01 8.11 13.15
CA SER A 89 -8.52 6.86 13.72
C SER A 89 -10.03 6.72 13.54
N LYS A 90 -10.78 7.81 13.77
CA LYS A 90 -12.23 7.85 13.49
C LYS A 90 -12.51 7.52 12.04
N PHE A 91 -11.78 8.11 11.11
CA PHE A 91 -11.95 7.86 9.67
C PHE A 91 -11.71 6.39 9.32
N LEU A 92 -10.59 5.80 9.77
CA LEU A 92 -10.25 4.40 9.49
C LEU A 92 -11.21 3.38 10.12
N THR A 93 -11.93 3.77 11.19
CA THR A 93 -12.98 2.92 11.77
C THR A 93 -14.24 2.90 10.92
N LEU A 94 -14.54 3.99 10.22
CA LEU A 94 -15.73 4.12 9.37
C LEU A 94 -15.48 3.66 7.92
N TYR A 95 -14.24 3.82 7.44
CA TYR A 95 -13.84 3.59 6.04
C TYR A 95 -12.49 2.85 6.00
N ASP A 96 -12.49 1.57 6.34
CA ASP A 96 -11.29 0.71 6.46
C ASP A 96 -10.62 0.43 5.09
N ASP A 97 -11.40 0.39 4.02
CA ASP A 97 -10.91 0.18 2.65
C ASP A 97 -10.22 1.40 2.04
N VAL A 98 -10.36 2.59 2.65
CA VAL A 98 -9.84 3.84 2.09
C VAL A 98 -8.59 4.31 2.84
N PRO A 99 -7.44 4.48 2.16
CA PRO A 99 -6.22 4.90 2.81
C PRO A 99 -6.31 6.32 3.38
N ALA A 100 -5.73 6.52 4.58
CA ALA A 100 -5.66 7.83 5.23
C ALA A 100 -4.20 8.22 5.52
N TYR A 101 -3.80 9.38 5.03
CA TYR A 101 -2.46 9.92 5.11
C TYR A 101 -2.42 11.10 6.07
N LEU A 102 -1.46 11.08 7.01
CA LEU A 102 -1.16 12.20 7.89
C LEU A 102 0.11 12.87 7.41
N ASP A 103 -0.02 14.09 6.91
CA ASP A 103 1.09 14.92 6.47
C ASP A 103 1.36 16.03 7.48
N TYR A 104 2.63 16.27 7.79
CA TYR A 104 3.06 17.42 8.57
C TYR A 104 3.73 18.45 7.67
N GLN A 105 3.08 19.58 7.52
CA GLN A 105 3.63 20.73 6.83
C GLN A 105 3.65 21.91 7.82
N GLN A 106 4.80 22.10 8.42
CA GLN A 106 5.02 23.04 9.52
C GLN A 106 4.26 24.37 9.34
N PRO A 107 3.47 24.81 10.32
CA PRO A 107 3.20 24.19 11.62
C PRO A 107 1.96 23.27 11.65
N TYR A 108 1.40 22.89 10.51
CA TYR A 108 0.08 22.25 10.39
C TYR A 108 0.19 20.75 10.12
N PHE A 109 -0.74 20.01 10.71
CA PHE A 109 -1.06 18.62 10.40
C PHE A 109 -2.27 18.57 9.47
N LYS A 110 -2.15 17.80 8.38
CA LYS A 110 -3.19 17.61 7.37
C LYS A 110 -3.52 16.15 7.27
N ILE A 111 -4.82 15.81 7.24
CA ILE A 111 -5.25 14.45 6.94
C ILE A 111 -5.91 14.46 5.57
N ARG A 112 -5.37 13.64 4.67
CA ARG A 112 -5.88 13.42 3.34
C ARG A 112 -6.25 11.97 3.17
N VAL A 113 -7.37 11.69 2.53
CA VAL A 113 -7.94 10.35 2.39
C VAL A 113 -8.24 10.03 0.94
N GLY A 114 -8.09 8.74 0.61
CA GLY A 114 -8.31 8.20 -0.71
C GLY A 114 -7.22 8.53 -1.73
N ASP A 115 -7.14 7.71 -2.77
CA ASP A 115 -6.25 7.89 -3.91
C ASP A 115 -7.11 7.84 -5.19
N PHE A 116 -7.64 9.01 -5.60
CA PHE A 116 -8.57 9.12 -6.73
C PHE A 116 -7.85 9.62 -7.98
N ARG A 117 -8.03 8.92 -9.10
CA ARG A 117 -7.42 9.33 -10.38
C ARG A 117 -8.10 10.54 -10.98
N THR A 118 -9.41 10.66 -10.78
CA THR A 118 -10.21 11.74 -11.34
C THR A 118 -10.86 12.58 -10.25
N ARG A 119 -11.10 13.85 -10.55
CA ARG A 119 -11.82 14.74 -9.64
C ARG A 119 -13.26 14.28 -9.40
N LEU A 120 -13.87 13.59 -10.36
CA LEU A 120 -15.23 13.09 -10.24
C LEU A 120 -15.32 11.93 -9.22
N GLU A 121 -14.34 11.02 -9.22
CA GLU A 121 -14.25 9.96 -8.19
C GLU A 121 -14.09 10.58 -6.80
N ALA A 122 -13.15 11.53 -6.64
CA ALA A 122 -12.97 12.25 -5.39
C ALA A 122 -14.24 12.99 -4.95
N TYR A 123 -15.00 13.54 -5.89
CA TYR A 123 -16.25 14.25 -5.59
C TYR A 123 -17.35 13.30 -5.10
N LYS A 124 -17.50 12.13 -5.72
CA LYS A 124 -18.45 11.11 -5.26
C LYS A 124 -18.14 10.70 -3.82
N PHE A 125 -16.89 10.35 -3.55
CA PHE A 125 -16.46 9.98 -2.21
C PHE A 125 -16.62 11.12 -1.20
N HIS A 126 -16.28 12.35 -1.60
CA HIS A 126 -16.49 13.53 -0.76
C HIS A 126 -17.96 13.70 -0.33
N GLN A 127 -18.91 13.44 -1.21
CA GLN A 127 -20.35 13.50 -0.87
C GLN A 127 -20.74 12.42 0.15
N GLU A 128 -20.14 11.24 0.08
CA GLU A 128 -20.40 10.16 1.02
C GLU A 128 -19.93 10.49 2.44
N ILE A 129 -18.77 11.17 2.57
CA ILE A 129 -18.18 11.49 3.88
C ILE A 129 -18.57 12.88 4.41
N ALA A 130 -19.27 13.71 3.63
CA ALA A 130 -19.54 15.11 3.97
C ALA A 130 -20.37 15.29 5.25
N GLU A 131 -21.25 14.34 5.57
CA GLU A 131 -22.04 14.37 6.81
C GLU A 131 -21.17 14.21 8.05
N GLU A 132 -20.18 13.30 8.00
CA GLU A 132 -19.29 13.00 9.12
C GLU A 132 -18.09 13.97 9.23
N PHE A 133 -17.64 14.50 8.09
CA PHE A 133 -16.48 15.38 7.96
C PHE A 133 -16.85 16.67 7.23
N SER A 134 -17.68 17.50 7.86
CA SER A 134 -18.31 18.70 7.29
C SER A 134 -17.34 19.81 6.80
N GLY A 135 -16.07 19.75 7.16
CA GLY A 135 -15.03 20.68 6.71
C GLY A 135 -14.14 20.15 5.60
N SER A 136 -14.50 19.00 5.00
CA SER A 136 -13.69 18.35 4.00
C SER A 136 -13.75 19.01 2.62
N PHE A 137 -12.67 18.89 1.84
CA PHE A 137 -12.60 19.40 0.47
C PHE A 137 -11.60 18.61 -0.38
N ILE A 138 -11.78 18.69 -1.69
CA ILE A 138 -10.96 17.97 -2.67
C ILE A 138 -9.68 18.76 -2.96
N VAL A 139 -8.54 18.09 -2.90
CA VAL A 139 -7.20 18.63 -3.23
C VAL A 139 -6.55 17.84 -4.35
N ALA A 140 -5.83 18.53 -5.23
CA ALA A 140 -4.92 17.86 -6.16
C ALA A 140 -3.68 17.40 -5.39
N ASP A 141 -3.27 16.16 -5.58
CA ASP A 141 -2.16 15.55 -4.85
C ASP A 141 -1.44 14.48 -5.69
N GLU A 142 -0.29 14.04 -5.21
CA GLU A 142 0.36 12.84 -5.73
C GLU A 142 -0.20 11.61 -5.02
N ILE A 143 -0.87 10.76 -5.77
CA ILE A 143 -1.52 9.55 -5.28
C ILE A 143 -0.67 8.31 -5.55
N GLU A 144 -0.86 7.25 -4.76
CA GLU A 144 -0.32 5.94 -5.05
C GLU A 144 -1.15 5.27 -6.15
N MET A 145 -0.46 4.60 -7.10
CA MET A 145 -1.17 3.88 -8.15
C MET A 145 -1.94 2.72 -7.51
N PRO A 146 -3.25 2.58 -7.78
CA PRO A 146 -4.01 1.43 -7.29
C PRO A 146 -3.38 0.15 -7.82
N LYS A 147 -3.28 -0.87 -6.98
CA LYS A 147 -2.83 -2.20 -7.41
C LYS A 147 -3.85 -2.71 -8.42
N THR A 148 -3.43 -2.95 -9.65
CA THR A 148 -4.21 -3.71 -10.62
C THR A 148 -4.25 -5.16 -10.12
N GLU A 149 -5.44 -5.63 -9.77
CA GLU A 149 -5.72 -7.05 -9.52
C GLU A 149 -5.54 -7.85 -10.82
#